data_f4c889b67c095cc01eb188fa5618c2a1
#
_entry.id   f4c889b67c095cc01eb188fa5618c2a1
#
_cell.length_a   1.000
_cell.length_b   1.000
_cell.length_c   1.000
_cell.angle_alpha   90.00
_cell.angle_beta   90.00
_cell.angle_gamma   90.00
#
_symmetry.space_group_name_H-M   'P 1'
#
loop_
_entity.id
_entity.type
_entity.pdbx_description
1 polymer ?
#
loop_
_entity_poly.entity_id
_entity_poly.type
_entity_poly.pdbx_seq_one_letter_code
_entity_poly.pdbx_strand_id
1 'polypeptide(L)'
;MSVEIKVPSAGESVTSGLLATWLKEDGATVAEGEELFEFETDKATIAVPAPAAGVLKQRASAGSEVEVGRVVGEIVTVAGAAGSSAAGAPPAAKEGGAGRSATGTAGNGKSAEPLLSPAVRRVVEENRLDAGTILGTGKAGRITKEDALAAVEVARAGGQSVPGTAAAKATVGQPTGSTGDLGGGSPASAHPAAVRSARAAGERQSRVPMTTIRKRIAENLVRAKQQAAHLTTFNEIDMSAVMELRSRYKDTFEQRHGVRLGFMSFFVKASVEALRELPAVNAQIDGESILYNNYYDIGVAVASERGLVVPVVRDADALSFAEIERSIADLAVRARNKRLTVDDLSGGTFTITNGGVFGSLLSTPIPNYPQAAILGMHTIQKRPVVVNDAIVIRPMMYVALTYDHRIVDGQGAVSFLVRIKQLIEDPERLLLEV
;
A
#
# COMPACT_ATOMS: atom_id res chain seq x y z
N MET A 1 37.01 -15.25 -26.12
CA MET A 1 37.29 -13.85 -25.69
C MET A 1 36.31 -13.49 -24.60
N SER A 2 36.70 -12.68 -23.62
CA SER A 2 35.74 -12.21 -22.62
C SER A 2 35.36 -10.74 -22.87
N VAL A 3 34.10 -10.42 -22.76
CA VAL A 3 33.55 -9.03 -22.87
C VAL A 3 33.15 -8.59 -21.48
N GLU A 4 33.68 -7.46 -21.02
CA GLU A 4 33.37 -6.91 -19.71
C GLU A 4 31.97 -6.27 -19.70
N ILE A 5 31.22 -6.53 -18.64
CA ILE A 5 29.92 -5.91 -18.37
C ILE A 5 30.18 -4.74 -17.42
N LYS A 6 29.99 -3.50 -17.90
CA LYS A 6 30.17 -2.27 -17.12
C LYS A 6 28.80 -1.67 -16.75
N VAL A 7 28.75 -1.03 -15.59
CA VAL A 7 27.59 -0.27 -15.17
C VAL A 7 27.44 0.94 -16.08
N PRO A 8 26.30 1.11 -16.81
CA PRO A 8 26.10 2.24 -17.71
C PRO A 8 25.90 3.55 -16.92
N SER A 9 26.17 4.69 -17.56
CA SER A 9 25.84 6.00 -17.00
C SER A 9 24.33 6.21 -17.01
N ALA A 10 23.76 6.46 -15.85
CA ALA A 10 22.31 6.66 -15.65
C ALA A 10 21.91 8.15 -15.60
N GLY A 11 22.70 9.05 -16.23
CA GLY A 11 22.50 10.51 -16.25
C GLY A 11 23.71 11.29 -15.72
N GLU A 12 23.76 12.62 -16.01
CA GLU A 12 24.92 13.48 -15.75
C GLU A 12 25.31 13.66 -14.26
N SER A 13 24.47 13.24 -13.33
CA SER A 13 24.69 13.44 -11.88
C SER A 13 24.79 12.13 -11.08
N VAL A 14 24.74 10.95 -11.72
CA VAL A 14 24.75 9.65 -11.03
C VAL A 14 26.17 9.09 -11.02
N THR A 15 26.79 9.02 -9.85
CA THR A 15 28.14 8.48 -9.67
C THR A 15 28.16 7.02 -9.19
N SER A 16 27.11 6.58 -8.48
CA SER A 16 26.96 5.20 -7.97
C SER A 16 25.50 4.77 -7.92
N GLY A 17 25.25 3.47 -7.81
CA GLY A 17 23.93 2.87 -7.62
C GLY A 17 24.01 1.46 -7.06
N LEU A 18 22.87 0.86 -6.82
CA LEU A 18 22.75 -0.49 -6.28
C LEU A 18 22.53 -1.48 -7.42
N LEU A 19 23.32 -2.55 -7.49
CA LEU A 19 23.00 -3.72 -8.29
C LEU A 19 21.87 -4.47 -7.56
N ALA A 20 20.60 -4.21 -7.92
CA ALA A 20 19.44 -4.70 -7.16
C ALA A 20 19.30 -6.22 -7.25
N THR A 21 19.26 -6.75 -8.45
CA THR A 21 19.06 -8.18 -8.70
C THR A 21 19.71 -8.61 -10.02
N TRP A 22 20.33 -9.78 -10.03
CA TRP A 22 20.68 -10.46 -11.27
C TRP A 22 19.45 -11.17 -11.82
N LEU A 23 19.12 -10.92 -13.10
CA LEU A 23 18.02 -11.57 -13.82
C LEU A 23 18.42 -12.92 -14.41
N LYS A 24 19.73 -13.19 -14.47
CA LYS A 24 20.34 -14.43 -14.95
C LYS A 24 21.28 -14.97 -13.89
N GLU A 25 21.34 -16.30 -13.76
CA GLU A 25 22.24 -16.97 -12.84
C GLU A 25 23.69 -16.95 -13.34
N ASP A 26 24.66 -17.08 -12.42
CA ASP A 26 26.06 -17.21 -12.78
C ASP A 26 26.30 -18.50 -13.59
N GLY A 27 26.99 -18.40 -14.72
CA GLY A 27 27.18 -19.49 -15.67
C GLY A 27 26.05 -19.65 -16.69
N ALA A 28 24.97 -18.83 -16.67
CA ALA A 28 23.91 -18.91 -17.66
C ALA A 28 24.37 -18.45 -19.04
N THR A 29 23.86 -19.10 -20.10
CA THR A 29 24.08 -18.66 -21.49
C THR A 29 23.07 -17.50 -21.78
N VAL A 30 23.59 -16.38 -22.27
CA VAL A 30 22.82 -15.18 -22.58
C VAL A 30 22.99 -14.76 -24.02
N ALA A 31 21.96 -14.20 -24.62
CA ALA A 31 21.98 -13.61 -25.96
C ALA A 31 22.41 -12.13 -25.88
N GLU A 32 22.93 -11.58 -26.97
CA GLU A 32 23.19 -10.14 -27.09
C GLU A 32 21.88 -9.34 -26.95
N GLY A 33 21.88 -8.30 -26.12
CA GLY A 33 20.69 -7.49 -25.81
C GLY A 33 19.76 -8.07 -24.74
N GLU A 34 20.02 -9.26 -24.21
CA GLU A 34 19.22 -9.87 -23.15
C GLU A 34 19.51 -9.20 -21.80
N GLU A 35 18.46 -8.89 -21.02
CA GLU A 35 18.59 -8.22 -19.72
C GLU A 35 19.31 -9.11 -18.70
N LEU A 36 20.41 -8.57 -18.11
CA LEU A 36 21.28 -9.29 -17.20
C LEU A 36 21.01 -8.99 -15.74
N PHE A 37 20.84 -7.73 -15.40
CA PHE A 37 20.62 -7.27 -14.03
C PHE A 37 19.88 -5.94 -13.99
N GLU A 38 19.26 -5.66 -12.85
CA GLU A 38 18.64 -4.36 -12.54
C GLU A 38 19.64 -3.51 -11.78
N PHE A 39 19.93 -2.31 -12.32
CA PHE A 39 20.73 -1.28 -11.68
C PHE A 39 19.82 -0.17 -11.16
N GLU A 40 19.75 -0.02 -9.84
CA GLU A 40 18.90 0.95 -9.15
C GLU A 40 19.74 2.18 -8.76
N THR A 41 19.31 3.35 -9.23
CA THR A 41 19.90 4.65 -8.87
C THR A 41 18.90 5.43 -8.01
N ASP A 42 19.28 6.59 -7.54
CA ASP A 42 18.41 7.51 -6.79
C ASP A 42 17.23 8.04 -7.63
N LYS A 43 17.32 7.95 -8.97
CA LYS A 43 16.32 8.50 -9.91
C LYS A 43 15.55 7.44 -10.68
N ALA A 44 16.17 6.30 -11.01
CA ALA A 44 15.54 5.28 -11.84
C ALA A 44 16.15 3.90 -11.60
N THR A 45 15.38 2.84 -11.90
CA THR A 45 15.87 1.48 -12.05
C THR A 45 16.03 1.18 -13.54
N ILE A 46 17.20 0.75 -13.96
CA ILE A 46 17.54 0.47 -15.36
C ILE A 46 17.90 -1.00 -15.47
N ALA A 47 17.28 -1.73 -16.40
CA ALA A 47 17.72 -3.05 -16.78
C ALA A 47 18.92 -2.93 -17.72
N VAL A 48 20.03 -3.60 -17.41
CA VAL A 48 21.26 -3.55 -18.17
C VAL A 48 21.34 -4.77 -19.10
N PRO A 49 21.38 -4.55 -20.44
CA PRO A 49 21.44 -5.63 -21.40
C PRO A 49 22.84 -6.19 -21.58
N ALA A 50 22.93 -7.43 -22.07
CA ALA A 50 24.17 -8.10 -22.42
C ALA A 50 24.84 -7.43 -23.63
N PRO A 51 26.12 -7.04 -23.53
CA PRO A 51 26.87 -6.47 -24.65
C PRO A 51 27.27 -7.48 -25.74
N ALA A 52 27.17 -8.78 -25.48
CA ALA A 52 27.48 -9.86 -26.42
C ALA A 52 26.80 -11.16 -25.98
N ALA A 53 26.66 -12.11 -26.93
CA ALA A 53 26.20 -13.46 -26.62
C ALA A 53 27.33 -14.31 -26.03
N GLY A 54 27.04 -15.12 -24.99
CA GLY A 54 28.01 -15.99 -24.36
C GLY A 54 27.56 -16.51 -22.99
N VAL A 55 28.51 -16.98 -22.19
CA VAL A 55 28.28 -17.46 -20.83
C VAL A 55 28.58 -16.33 -19.84
N LEU A 56 27.57 -15.96 -19.03
CA LEU A 56 27.67 -14.93 -18.00
C LEU A 56 28.55 -15.40 -16.84
N LYS A 57 29.47 -14.56 -16.40
CA LYS A 57 30.23 -14.75 -15.17
C LYS A 57 30.08 -13.50 -14.28
N GLN A 58 29.44 -13.65 -13.14
CA GLN A 58 29.19 -12.57 -12.19
C GLN A 58 30.45 -12.29 -11.37
N ARG A 59 30.78 -11.01 -11.18
CA ARG A 59 31.87 -10.54 -10.31
C ARG A 59 31.40 -9.71 -9.14
N ALA A 60 30.18 -9.15 -9.21
CA ALA A 60 29.55 -8.39 -8.14
C ALA A 60 28.30 -9.13 -7.63
N SER A 61 28.10 -9.13 -6.31
CA SER A 61 26.93 -9.75 -5.70
C SER A 61 25.70 -8.87 -5.84
N ALA A 62 24.51 -9.46 -5.98
CA ALA A 62 23.26 -8.72 -5.85
C ALA A 62 23.18 -8.01 -4.47
N GLY A 63 22.64 -6.79 -4.45
CA GLY A 63 22.59 -5.94 -3.26
C GLY A 63 23.88 -5.16 -2.98
N SER A 64 24.90 -5.19 -3.85
CA SER A 64 26.12 -4.39 -3.70
C SER A 64 25.97 -3.01 -4.34
N GLU A 65 26.50 -1.97 -3.69
CA GLU A 65 26.66 -0.64 -4.28
C GLU A 65 27.83 -0.65 -5.25
N VAL A 66 27.61 -0.18 -6.48
CA VAL A 66 28.60 -0.15 -7.54
C VAL A 66 28.67 1.22 -8.20
N GLU A 67 29.88 1.67 -8.53
CA GLU A 67 30.09 2.95 -9.23
C GLU A 67 29.84 2.80 -10.74
N VAL A 68 29.39 3.88 -11.36
CA VAL A 68 29.23 3.96 -12.82
C VAL A 68 30.57 3.69 -13.51
N GLY A 69 30.54 2.81 -14.54
CA GLY A 69 31.74 2.37 -15.25
C GLY A 69 32.48 1.19 -14.61
N ARG A 70 32.14 0.76 -13.40
CA ARG A 70 32.75 -0.42 -12.76
C ARG A 70 32.33 -1.70 -13.48
N VAL A 71 33.26 -2.64 -13.58
CA VAL A 71 33.01 -3.99 -14.14
C VAL A 71 32.30 -4.84 -13.08
N VAL A 72 31.09 -5.29 -13.38
CA VAL A 72 30.24 -6.12 -12.49
C VAL A 72 30.17 -7.58 -12.91
N GLY A 73 30.58 -7.89 -14.13
CA GLY A 73 30.64 -9.25 -14.67
C GLY A 73 31.40 -9.31 -15.98
N GLU A 74 31.53 -10.50 -16.54
CA GLU A 74 32.07 -10.73 -17.86
C GLU A 74 31.26 -11.78 -18.63
N ILE A 75 31.17 -11.64 -19.94
CA ILE A 75 30.59 -12.63 -20.82
C ILE A 75 31.74 -13.35 -21.55
N VAL A 76 31.85 -14.66 -21.35
CA VAL A 76 32.78 -15.48 -22.07
C VAL A 76 32.13 -15.92 -23.38
N THR A 77 32.57 -15.34 -24.50
CA THR A 77 32.07 -15.71 -25.82
C THR A 77 32.62 -17.08 -26.20
N VAL A 78 31.75 -18.07 -26.35
CA VAL A 78 32.09 -19.39 -26.89
C VAL A 78 32.11 -19.26 -28.41
N ALA A 79 33.27 -19.34 -29.02
CA ALA A 79 33.39 -19.38 -30.46
C ALA A 79 32.79 -20.69 -30.99
N GLY A 80 31.57 -20.59 -31.54
CA GLY A 80 30.95 -21.72 -32.23
C GLY A 80 29.49 -21.95 -31.93
N ALA A 81 28.60 -21.05 -32.41
CA ALA A 81 27.24 -21.42 -32.83
C ALA A 81 26.67 -20.26 -33.68
N ALA A 82 27.10 -20.21 -34.91
CA ALA A 82 26.38 -19.48 -35.93
C ALA A 82 25.29 -20.39 -36.50
N GLY A 83 24.08 -19.84 -36.58
CA GLY A 83 23.07 -20.39 -37.49
C GLY A 83 21.74 -20.76 -36.88
N SER A 84 20.76 -19.86 -36.90
CA SER A 84 19.58 -20.06 -37.76
C SER A 84 18.63 -18.86 -37.60
N SER A 85 18.71 -18.01 -38.58
CA SER A 85 17.68 -17.03 -38.93
C SER A 85 16.47 -17.76 -39.53
N ALA A 86 15.27 -17.50 -39.05
CA ALA A 86 14.08 -17.60 -39.89
C ALA A 86 13.07 -16.55 -39.42
N ALA A 87 12.93 -15.59 -40.31
CA ALA A 87 11.90 -14.57 -40.29
C ALA A 87 10.51 -15.20 -40.54
N GLY A 88 9.51 -14.62 -39.92
CA GLY A 88 8.12 -14.90 -40.22
C GLY A 88 7.21 -13.83 -39.61
N ALA A 89 6.89 -12.81 -40.43
CA ALA A 89 5.93 -11.77 -40.15
C ALA A 89 4.47 -12.30 -40.20
N PRO A 90 3.49 -11.55 -39.64
CA PRO A 90 2.13 -12.03 -39.36
C PRO A 90 1.17 -11.89 -40.53
N PRO A 91 0.03 -12.51 -40.50
CA PRO A 91 -1.12 -11.97 -41.24
C PRO A 91 -2.30 -11.61 -40.34
N ALA A 92 -2.98 -10.60 -40.82
CA ALA A 92 -4.12 -9.87 -40.32
C ALA A 92 -5.43 -10.67 -40.27
N ALA A 93 -6.32 -10.08 -39.50
CA ALA A 93 -7.74 -10.27 -39.30
C ALA A 93 -8.58 -10.90 -40.43
N LYS A 94 -9.60 -11.65 -40.02
CA LYS A 94 -10.96 -11.54 -40.61
C LYS A 94 -12.06 -12.02 -39.65
N GLU A 95 -13.11 -11.22 -39.68
CA GLU A 95 -14.40 -11.34 -38.99
C GLU A 95 -15.22 -12.59 -39.43
N GLY A 96 -16.19 -12.93 -38.62
CA GLY A 96 -17.47 -13.38 -39.12
C GLY A 96 -18.10 -14.61 -38.50
N GLY A 97 -19.25 -14.40 -37.85
CA GLY A 97 -20.42 -15.18 -38.08
C GLY A 97 -20.91 -16.19 -37.03
N ALA A 98 -21.86 -15.74 -36.31
CA ALA A 98 -23.11 -16.34 -35.80
C ALA A 98 -23.41 -17.85 -36.04
N GLY A 99 -24.01 -18.49 -35.02
CA GLY A 99 -25.06 -19.49 -35.29
C GLY A 99 -25.18 -20.68 -34.34
N ARG A 100 -26.12 -20.56 -33.41
CA ARG A 100 -27.14 -21.52 -32.98
C ARG A 100 -26.85 -22.99 -32.64
N SER A 101 -27.27 -23.28 -31.43
CA SER A 101 -28.26 -24.32 -30.98
C SER A 101 -27.99 -25.81 -31.24
N ALA A 102 -28.07 -26.55 -30.21
CA ALA A 102 -29.10 -27.49 -29.82
C ALA A 102 -28.57 -28.83 -29.26
N THR A 103 -29.07 -29.13 -28.08
CA THR A 103 -29.60 -30.40 -27.60
C THR A 103 -28.83 -31.72 -27.79
N GLY A 104 -28.70 -32.43 -26.69
CA GLY A 104 -28.81 -33.90 -26.73
C GLY A 104 -28.02 -34.66 -25.66
N THR A 105 -28.65 -34.97 -24.56
CA THR A 105 -28.87 -36.27 -23.91
C THR A 105 -27.70 -37.10 -23.37
N ALA A 106 -27.74 -37.25 -22.05
CA ALA A 106 -27.56 -38.42 -21.20
C ALA A 106 -26.44 -39.46 -21.46
N GLY A 107 -25.71 -39.75 -20.40
CA GLY A 107 -24.99 -41.02 -20.28
C GLY A 107 -23.95 -41.08 -19.16
N ASN A 108 -24.38 -41.38 -17.94
CA ASN A 108 -23.80 -42.28 -16.96
C ASN A 108 -22.37 -42.08 -16.40
N GLY A 109 -22.32 -41.76 -15.12
CA GLY A 109 -21.50 -42.44 -14.12
C GLY A 109 -20.01 -42.14 -14.10
N LYS A 110 -19.61 -41.09 -13.35
CA LYS A 110 -18.40 -41.09 -12.52
C LYS A 110 -18.46 -39.94 -11.53
N SER A 111 -18.03 -40.18 -10.30
CA SER A 111 -17.94 -39.34 -9.13
C SER A 111 -18.04 -37.81 -9.42
N ALA A 112 -19.07 -37.15 -8.88
CA ALA A 112 -19.28 -35.72 -9.02
C ALA A 112 -18.13 -34.97 -8.33
N GLU A 113 -17.27 -34.36 -9.10
CA GLU A 113 -16.39 -33.29 -8.58
C GLU A 113 -17.27 -32.19 -7.97
N PRO A 114 -16.97 -31.74 -6.76
CA PRO A 114 -17.72 -30.66 -6.15
C PRO A 114 -17.67 -29.41 -7.01
N LEU A 115 -18.83 -28.83 -7.33
CA LEU A 115 -18.94 -27.58 -8.09
C LEU A 115 -18.34 -26.43 -7.27
N LEU A 116 -17.07 -26.14 -7.47
CA LEU A 116 -16.33 -25.06 -6.82
C LEU A 116 -16.64 -23.73 -7.49
N SER A 117 -16.85 -22.68 -6.70
CA SER A 117 -16.91 -21.31 -7.24
C SER A 117 -15.53 -20.88 -7.77
N PRO A 118 -15.43 -19.96 -8.73
CA PRO A 118 -14.14 -19.51 -9.28
C PRO A 118 -13.13 -19.03 -8.22
N ALA A 119 -13.63 -18.40 -7.15
CA ALA A 119 -12.79 -17.92 -6.04
C ALA A 119 -12.26 -19.08 -5.17
N VAL A 120 -13.08 -20.12 -4.93
CA VAL A 120 -12.69 -21.31 -4.16
C VAL A 120 -11.70 -22.15 -4.97
N ARG A 121 -11.94 -22.32 -6.27
CA ARG A 121 -11.04 -23.06 -7.18
C ARG A 121 -9.64 -22.48 -7.17
N ARG A 122 -9.51 -21.14 -7.25
CA ARG A 122 -8.20 -20.47 -7.18
C ARG A 122 -7.45 -20.76 -5.88
N VAL A 123 -8.11 -20.70 -4.72
CA VAL A 123 -7.49 -20.99 -3.41
C VAL A 123 -7.04 -22.44 -3.31
N VAL A 124 -7.85 -23.38 -3.81
CA VAL A 124 -7.55 -24.81 -3.81
C VAL A 124 -6.37 -25.14 -4.73
N GLU A 125 -6.33 -24.56 -5.93
CA GLU A 125 -5.24 -24.73 -6.91
C GLU A 125 -3.92 -24.10 -6.45
N GLU A 126 -3.95 -22.86 -5.95
CA GLU A 126 -2.76 -22.12 -5.46
C GLU A 126 -2.09 -22.85 -4.28
N ASN A 127 -2.88 -23.50 -3.42
CA ASN A 127 -2.35 -24.18 -2.23
C ASN A 127 -2.27 -25.72 -2.41
N ARG A 128 -2.54 -26.27 -3.61
CA ARG A 128 -2.51 -27.71 -3.97
C ARG A 128 -3.30 -28.56 -3.00
N LEU A 129 -4.49 -28.10 -2.61
CA LEU A 129 -5.39 -28.83 -1.73
C LEU A 129 -6.28 -29.78 -2.54
N ASP A 130 -6.65 -30.92 -1.93
CA ASP A 130 -7.65 -31.82 -2.50
C ASP A 130 -9.04 -31.34 -2.12
N ALA A 131 -9.83 -30.86 -3.09
CA ALA A 131 -11.18 -30.38 -2.89
C ALA A 131 -12.13 -31.44 -2.32
N GLY A 132 -11.83 -32.72 -2.53
CA GLY A 132 -12.63 -33.85 -1.97
C GLY A 132 -12.46 -34.00 -0.46
N THR A 133 -11.41 -33.45 0.15
CA THR A 133 -11.14 -33.55 1.59
C THR A 133 -11.66 -32.36 2.39
N ILE A 134 -12.15 -31.29 1.72
CA ILE A 134 -12.64 -30.08 2.37
C ILE A 134 -14.14 -30.22 2.64
N LEU A 135 -14.53 -30.15 3.92
CA LEU A 135 -15.93 -30.18 4.32
C LEU A 135 -16.58 -28.82 4.02
N GLY A 136 -17.53 -28.78 3.08
CA GLY A 136 -18.24 -27.55 2.73
C GLY A 136 -19.32 -27.18 3.74
N THR A 137 -19.28 -25.97 4.31
CA THR A 137 -20.31 -25.46 5.26
C THR A 137 -21.40 -24.63 4.56
N GLY A 138 -21.28 -24.37 3.26
CA GLY A 138 -22.25 -23.59 2.48
C GLY A 138 -23.56 -24.34 2.17
N LYS A 139 -24.52 -23.58 1.62
CA LYS A 139 -25.86 -24.11 1.25
C LYS A 139 -25.73 -25.31 0.31
N ALA A 140 -26.35 -26.44 0.68
CA ALA A 140 -26.29 -27.74 -0.02
C ALA A 140 -24.86 -28.35 -0.06
N GLY A 141 -24.05 -28.20 1.01
CA GLY A 141 -22.72 -28.81 1.10
C GLY A 141 -21.65 -28.19 0.20
N ARG A 142 -21.86 -26.96 -0.29
CA ARG A 142 -20.85 -26.26 -1.09
C ARG A 142 -19.69 -25.78 -0.24
N ILE A 143 -18.47 -25.93 -0.78
CA ILE A 143 -17.26 -25.39 -0.17
C ILE A 143 -17.28 -23.88 -0.34
N THR A 144 -17.22 -23.14 0.78
CA THR A 144 -17.08 -21.68 0.80
C THR A 144 -15.61 -21.25 0.72
N LYS A 145 -15.36 -19.96 0.49
CA LYS A 145 -13.99 -19.43 0.51
C LYS A 145 -13.35 -19.56 1.90
N GLU A 146 -14.15 -19.47 2.94
CA GLU A 146 -13.69 -19.61 4.34
C GLU A 146 -13.30 -21.05 4.66
N ASP A 147 -14.05 -22.04 4.16
CA ASP A 147 -13.70 -23.45 4.30
C ASP A 147 -12.36 -23.79 3.61
N ALA A 148 -12.16 -23.23 2.43
CA ALA A 148 -10.91 -23.43 1.69
C ALA A 148 -9.70 -22.78 2.39
N LEU A 149 -9.87 -21.59 2.99
CA LEU A 149 -8.82 -20.93 3.76
C LEU A 149 -8.53 -21.67 5.07
N ALA A 150 -9.53 -22.17 5.77
CA ALA A 150 -9.34 -23.00 6.96
C ALA A 150 -8.58 -24.29 6.63
N ALA A 151 -8.87 -24.92 5.49
CA ALA A 151 -8.12 -26.09 5.02
C ALA A 151 -6.65 -25.78 4.70
N VAL A 152 -6.34 -24.56 4.21
CA VAL A 152 -4.96 -24.10 4.02
C VAL A 152 -4.22 -23.98 5.36
N GLU A 153 -4.87 -23.43 6.38
CA GLU A 153 -4.27 -23.30 7.72
C GLU A 153 -3.99 -24.70 8.35
N VAL A 154 -4.93 -25.62 8.23
CA VAL A 154 -4.76 -27.01 8.70
C VAL A 154 -3.62 -27.72 7.94
N ALA A 155 -3.53 -27.53 6.62
CA ALA A 155 -2.45 -28.09 5.81
C ALA A 155 -1.07 -27.52 6.16
N ARG A 156 -1.00 -26.22 6.52
CA ARG A 156 0.22 -25.57 6.99
C ARG A 156 0.62 -25.95 8.41
N ALA A 157 -0.34 -26.38 9.24
CA ALA A 157 -0.10 -26.79 10.63
C ALA A 157 0.36 -28.26 10.79
N GLY A 158 0.54 -29.03 9.70
CA GLY A 158 1.00 -30.42 9.73
C GLY A 158 -0.13 -31.36 10.23
N GLY A 159 -0.77 -32.04 9.29
CA GLY A 159 -1.99 -32.80 9.46
C GLY A 159 -2.01 -33.79 10.62
N GLN A 160 -3.07 -33.69 11.38
CA GLN A 160 -3.75 -34.82 12.02
C GLN A 160 -5.24 -34.47 12.20
N SER A 161 -6.09 -35.31 11.67
CA SER A 161 -7.55 -35.26 11.73
C SER A 161 -8.06 -35.69 13.10
N VAL A 162 -9.04 -34.95 13.65
CA VAL A 162 -9.90 -35.47 14.75
C VAL A 162 -11.37 -35.17 14.44
N PRO A 163 -12.28 -36.13 14.65
CA PRO A 163 -13.70 -35.98 14.30
C PRO A 163 -14.47 -35.19 15.34
N GLY A 164 -15.57 -34.54 14.88
CA GLY A 164 -16.37 -33.64 15.65
C GLY A 164 -17.22 -34.23 16.77
N THR A 165 -17.64 -33.38 17.70
CA THR A 165 -18.89 -33.49 18.45
C THR A 165 -19.39 -32.13 18.93
N ALA A 166 -20.63 -31.89 18.56
CA ALA A 166 -21.78 -31.25 19.24
C ALA A 166 -21.59 -30.17 20.32
N ALA A 167 -22.43 -29.16 20.13
CA ALA A 167 -22.75 -28.05 21.00
C ALA A 167 -23.14 -28.42 22.45
N ALA A 168 -22.71 -27.58 23.41
CA ALA A 168 -23.41 -27.37 24.66
C ALA A 168 -23.25 -25.94 25.17
N LYS A 169 -24.36 -25.29 25.44
CA LYS A 169 -24.55 -24.02 26.15
C LYS A 169 -23.92 -24.10 27.55
N ALA A 170 -23.23 -23.09 28.00
CA ALA A 170 -22.88 -22.93 29.40
C ALA A 170 -23.35 -21.57 29.92
N THR A 171 -24.10 -21.67 31.00
CA THR A 171 -24.75 -20.63 31.79
C THR A 171 -23.73 -19.99 32.77
N VAL A 172 -23.95 -18.72 33.01
CA VAL A 172 -23.23 -17.86 33.99
C VAL A 172 -23.45 -18.36 35.44
N GLY A 173 -22.40 -18.41 36.24
CA GLY A 173 -22.44 -18.56 37.69
C GLY A 173 -21.25 -17.86 38.35
N GLN A 174 -21.52 -16.89 39.21
CA GLN A 174 -20.60 -16.13 40.01
C GLN A 174 -20.07 -16.90 41.24
N PRO A 175 -18.96 -16.47 41.88
CA PRO A 175 -18.25 -17.21 42.91
C PRO A 175 -18.63 -16.77 44.31
N THR A 176 -18.67 -17.73 45.24
CA THR A 176 -18.62 -17.45 46.68
C THR A 176 -17.39 -18.14 47.24
N GLY A 177 -16.66 -17.38 48.05
CA GLY A 177 -15.45 -17.84 48.71
C GLY A 177 -15.71 -18.73 49.92
N SER A 178 -14.70 -19.50 50.30
CA SER A 178 -14.41 -19.84 51.71
C SER A 178 -13.00 -20.39 51.87
N THR A 179 -12.37 -19.90 52.90
CA THR A 179 -11.07 -20.26 53.49
C THR A 179 -11.07 -21.68 54.09
N GLY A 180 -9.91 -22.36 54.03
CA GLY A 180 -9.69 -23.60 54.79
C GLY A 180 -8.36 -24.24 54.52
N ASP A 181 -7.54 -24.23 55.51
CA ASP A 181 -6.14 -24.58 55.69
C ASP A 181 -5.88 -26.10 55.74
N LEU A 182 -4.59 -26.45 55.56
CA LEU A 182 -3.84 -27.64 56.06
C LEU A 182 -3.72 -28.91 55.19
N GLY A 183 -2.49 -29.09 54.69
CA GLY A 183 -1.70 -30.25 55.09
C GLY A 183 -1.77 -31.52 54.20
N GLY A 184 -0.66 -31.88 53.60
CA GLY A 184 -0.44 -33.27 53.19
C GLY A 184 0.38 -33.43 51.90
N GLY A 185 1.62 -33.78 52.02
CA GLY A 185 2.58 -33.85 50.95
C GLY A 185 2.47 -35.01 49.98
N SER A 186 3.13 -34.76 48.85
CA SER A 186 3.80 -35.70 47.91
C SER A 186 2.95 -36.53 46.94
N PRO A 187 3.44 -36.88 45.72
CA PRO A 187 4.72 -36.58 45.13
C PRO A 187 4.63 -35.86 43.76
N ALA A 188 5.73 -35.25 43.38
CA ALA A 188 5.97 -34.57 42.13
C ALA A 188 5.66 -35.43 40.89
N SER A 189 4.60 -35.10 40.18
CA SER A 189 4.46 -35.48 38.76
C SER A 189 5.41 -34.62 37.95
N ALA A 190 6.50 -35.20 37.51
CA ALA A 190 7.39 -34.60 36.51
C ALA A 190 6.59 -34.32 35.26
N HIS A 191 6.24 -33.07 35.02
CA HIS A 191 5.82 -32.60 33.71
C HIS A 191 7.02 -32.84 32.77
N PRO A 192 6.82 -33.48 31.60
CA PRO A 192 7.90 -33.55 30.62
C PRO A 192 8.19 -32.10 30.23
N ALA A 193 9.38 -31.62 30.58
CA ALA A 193 9.92 -30.38 30.04
C ALA A 193 9.84 -30.47 28.54
N ALA A 194 8.94 -29.70 27.93
CA ALA A 194 8.91 -29.50 26.51
C ALA A 194 10.31 -29.09 26.10
N VAL A 195 11.03 -29.99 25.40
CA VAL A 195 12.31 -29.71 24.78
C VAL A 195 12.05 -28.58 23.78
N ARG A 196 12.21 -27.36 24.23
CA ARG A 196 12.36 -26.22 23.32
C ARG A 196 13.63 -26.52 22.55
N SER A 197 13.51 -27.12 21.35
CA SER A 197 14.60 -27.23 20.43
C SER A 197 15.23 -25.83 20.31
N ALA A 198 16.47 -25.70 20.76
CA ALA A 198 17.22 -24.45 20.62
C ALA A 198 17.37 -24.22 19.11
N ARG A 199 16.50 -23.34 18.56
CA ARG A 199 16.72 -22.82 17.21
C ARG A 199 18.10 -22.20 17.19
N ALA A 200 18.90 -22.55 16.18
CA ALA A 200 20.22 -21.97 15.98
C ALA A 200 20.12 -20.43 16.06
N ALA A 201 21.07 -19.77 16.71
CA ALA A 201 21.03 -18.33 16.95
C ALA A 201 20.83 -17.50 15.65
N GLY A 202 21.26 -18.05 14.49
CA GLY A 202 21.06 -17.46 13.16
C GLY A 202 19.60 -17.48 12.63
N GLU A 203 18.72 -18.36 13.17
CA GLU A 203 17.30 -18.40 12.78
C GLU A 203 16.41 -17.41 13.54
N ARG A 204 16.92 -16.84 14.64
CA ARG A 204 16.15 -15.90 15.49
C ARG A 204 16.15 -14.46 14.95
N GLN A 205 17.13 -14.12 14.12
CA GLN A 205 17.29 -12.79 13.54
C GLN A 205 17.76 -12.93 12.08
N SER A 206 17.13 -12.21 11.17
CA SER A 206 17.58 -12.07 9.79
C SER A 206 18.00 -10.63 9.54
N ARG A 207 19.15 -10.42 8.89
CA ARG A 207 19.64 -9.10 8.49
C ARG A 207 19.39 -8.91 7.00
N VAL A 208 18.48 -7.96 6.68
CA VAL A 208 18.15 -7.60 5.29
C VAL A 208 18.61 -6.17 5.05
N PRO A 209 19.42 -5.88 4.01
CA PRO A 209 19.79 -4.51 3.64
C PRO A 209 18.55 -3.68 3.28
N MET A 210 18.55 -2.39 3.64
CA MET A 210 17.50 -1.48 3.18
C MET A 210 17.70 -1.19 1.68
N THR A 211 16.59 -1.17 0.94
CA THR A 211 16.57 -0.68 -0.45
C THR A 211 16.93 0.80 -0.51
N THR A 212 17.39 1.30 -1.65
CA THR A 212 17.75 2.71 -1.86
C THR A 212 16.59 3.63 -1.53
N ILE A 213 15.37 3.29 -1.98
CA ILE A 213 14.15 4.03 -1.64
C ILE A 213 13.93 4.09 -0.13
N ARG A 214 14.10 2.96 0.58
CA ARG A 214 13.92 2.92 2.04
C ARG A 214 14.95 3.78 2.77
N LYS A 215 16.20 3.80 2.31
CA LYS A 215 17.25 4.68 2.85
C LYS A 215 16.86 6.16 2.69
N ARG A 216 16.43 6.57 1.48
CA ARG A 216 15.97 7.95 1.20
C ARG A 216 14.77 8.37 2.04
N ILE A 217 13.77 7.49 2.17
CA ILE A 217 12.62 7.74 3.05
C ILE A 217 13.08 7.96 4.49
N ALA A 218 13.98 7.11 5.01
CA ALA A 218 14.50 7.24 6.38
C ALA A 218 15.25 8.57 6.57
N GLU A 219 16.12 8.96 5.66
CA GLU A 219 16.84 10.24 5.68
C GLU A 219 15.89 11.44 5.69
N ASN A 220 14.88 11.44 4.79
CA ASN A 220 13.92 12.52 4.70
C ASN A 220 13.04 12.64 5.96
N LEU A 221 12.59 11.52 6.52
CA LEU A 221 11.79 11.52 7.75
C LEU A 221 12.60 12.01 8.96
N VAL A 222 13.86 11.58 9.08
CA VAL A 222 14.76 12.04 10.15
C VAL A 222 15.04 13.53 9.99
N ARG A 223 15.33 14.00 8.76
CA ARG A 223 15.54 15.41 8.45
C ARG A 223 14.33 16.26 8.82
N ALA A 224 13.13 15.86 8.38
CA ALA A 224 11.88 16.54 8.72
C ALA A 224 11.72 16.69 10.24
N LYS A 225 11.98 15.60 11.00
CA LYS A 225 11.81 15.59 12.45
C LYS A 225 12.84 16.43 13.18
N GLN A 226 14.07 16.53 12.67
CA GLN A 226 15.17 17.27 13.29
C GLN A 226 15.18 18.76 12.94
N GLN A 227 14.67 19.16 11.76
CA GLN A 227 14.74 20.53 11.26
C GLN A 227 13.50 21.37 11.57
N ALA A 228 12.49 20.82 12.25
CA ALA A 228 11.25 21.51 12.55
C ALA A 228 10.81 21.27 14.00
N ALA A 229 10.13 22.25 14.58
CA ALA A 229 9.52 22.18 15.90
C ALA A 229 8.08 21.68 15.77
N HIS A 230 7.91 20.39 15.48
CA HIS A 230 6.60 19.82 15.23
C HIS A 230 5.70 19.76 16.46
N LEU A 231 4.52 20.33 16.34
CA LEU A 231 3.40 20.17 17.27
C LEU A 231 2.18 19.63 16.52
N THR A 232 1.31 18.89 17.20
CA THR A 232 0.08 18.36 16.60
C THR A 232 -1.12 18.83 17.42
N THR A 233 -2.12 19.34 16.73
CA THR A 233 -3.45 19.61 17.30
C THR A 233 -4.49 18.74 16.62
N PHE A 234 -5.61 18.50 17.32
CA PHE A 234 -6.66 17.58 16.88
C PHE A 234 -8.01 18.25 16.92
N ASN A 235 -8.90 17.80 16.05
CA ASN A 235 -10.32 18.12 16.12
C ASN A 235 -11.14 16.90 15.68
N GLU A 236 -12.43 16.89 16.01
CA GLU A 236 -13.37 15.88 15.52
C GLU A 236 -14.40 16.52 14.60
N ILE A 237 -14.79 15.80 13.56
CA ILE A 237 -15.70 16.25 12.51
C ILE A 237 -16.87 15.29 12.42
N ASP A 238 -18.10 15.83 12.41
CA ASP A 238 -19.30 15.08 12.04
C ASP A 238 -19.37 14.93 10.52
N MET A 239 -19.19 13.70 10.05
CA MET A 239 -19.18 13.39 8.61
C MET A 239 -20.58 13.23 8.00
N SER A 240 -21.67 13.45 8.76
CA SER A 240 -23.03 13.17 8.33
C SER A 240 -23.40 13.91 7.04
N ALA A 241 -23.15 15.21 6.96
CA ALA A 241 -23.52 16.04 5.81
C ALA A 241 -22.79 15.62 4.52
N VAL A 242 -21.47 15.46 4.59
CA VAL A 242 -20.67 15.00 3.42
C VAL A 242 -21.03 13.57 3.01
N MET A 243 -21.31 12.67 3.98
CA MET A 243 -21.73 11.30 3.68
C MET A 243 -23.11 11.27 3.02
N GLU A 244 -24.04 12.07 3.48
CA GLU A 244 -25.38 12.19 2.88
C GLU A 244 -25.29 12.77 1.47
N LEU A 245 -24.55 13.87 1.29
CA LEU A 245 -24.32 14.49 -0.01
C LEU A 245 -23.73 13.49 -1.00
N ARG A 246 -22.66 12.81 -0.57
CA ARG A 246 -22.01 11.77 -1.36
C ARG A 246 -22.97 10.63 -1.71
N SER A 247 -23.74 10.14 -0.75
CA SER A 247 -24.70 9.05 -0.98
C SER A 247 -25.77 9.43 -1.99
N ARG A 248 -26.22 10.69 -1.96
CA ARG A 248 -27.24 11.24 -2.88
C ARG A 248 -26.73 11.36 -4.31
N TYR A 249 -25.48 11.76 -4.49
CA TYR A 249 -24.95 12.14 -5.81
C TYR A 249 -23.91 11.19 -6.41
N LYS A 250 -23.40 10.20 -5.69
CA LYS A 250 -22.30 9.32 -6.14
C LYS A 250 -22.53 8.68 -7.50
N ASP A 251 -23.73 8.17 -7.76
CA ASP A 251 -24.05 7.45 -8.99
C ASP A 251 -24.17 8.41 -10.18
N THR A 252 -24.87 9.55 -10.00
CA THR A 252 -24.98 10.60 -11.01
C THR A 252 -23.60 11.23 -11.31
N PHE A 253 -22.79 11.42 -10.29
CA PHE A 253 -21.44 11.96 -10.43
C PHE A 253 -20.54 11.01 -11.25
N GLU A 254 -20.56 9.70 -10.92
CA GLU A 254 -19.78 8.70 -11.64
C GLU A 254 -20.24 8.58 -13.09
N GLN A 255 -21.55 8.59 -13.37
CA GLN A 255 -22.10 8.58 -14.72
C GLN A 255 -21.67 9.80 -15.54
N ARG A 256 -21.67 11.00 -14.92
CA ARG A 256 -21.34 12.25 -15.62
C ARG A 256 -19.84 12.45 -15.84
N HIS A 257 -19.03 12.09 -14.85
CA HIS A 257 -17.61 12.44 -14.81
C HIS A 257 -16.65 11.26 -15.03
N GLY A 258 -17.16 10.01 -15.04
CA GLY A 258 -16.37 8.79 -15.23
C GLY A 258 -15.43 8.48 -14.05
N VAL A 259 -15.63 9.13 -12.90
CA VAL A 259 -14.82 8.96 -11.69
C VAL A 259 -15.73 8.96 -10.47
N ARG A 260 -15.38 8.18 -9.44
CA ARG A 260 -16.15 8.08 -8.20
C ARG A 260 -15.98 9.31 -7.33
N LEU A 261 -17.06 9.80 -6.73
CA LEU A 261 -17.00 10.84 -5.72
C LEU A 261 -16.46 10.25 -4.40
N GLY A 262 -15.21 10.57 -4.06
CA GLY A 262 -14.56 10.20 -2.80
C GLY A 262 -14.76 11.26 -1.72
N PHE A 263 -14.11 11.07 -0.56
CA PHE A 263 -14.02 12.11 0.47
C PHE A 263 -12.82 13.04 0.26
N MET A 264 -11.83 12.59 -0.53
CA MET A 264 -10.58 13.35 -0.69
C MET A 264 -10.79 14.68 -1.37
N SER A 265 -11.65 14.78 -2.37
CA SER A 265 -11.96 16.06 -3.04
C SER A 265 -12.57 17.10 -2.08
N PHE A 266 -13.42 16.66 -1.13
CA PHE A 266 -13.95 17.54 -0.09
C PHE A 266 -12.84 18.07 0.83
N PHE A 267 -11.96 17.18 1.30
CA PHE A 267 -10.85 17.58 2.17
C PHE A 267 -9.81 18.43 1.44
N VAL A 268 -9.54 18.15 0.15
CA VAL A 268 -8.65 19.00 -0.67
C VAL A 268 -9.25 20.40 -0.81
N LYS A 269 -10.52 20.54 -1.19
CA LYS A 269 -11.20 21.85 -1.31
C LYS A 269 -11.26 22.57 0.03
N ALA A 270 -11.66 21.89 1.10
CA ALA A 270 -11.68 22.49 2.44
C ALA A 270 -10.29 22.93 2.89
N SER A 271 -9.24 22.16 2.56
CA SER A 271 -7.87 22.56 2.88
C SER A 271 -7.43 23.78 2.09
N VAL A 272 -7.75 23.87 0.80
CA VAL A 272 -7.42 25.04 -0.02
C VAL A 272 -8.04 26.30 0.55
N GLU A 273 -9.35 26.28 0.93
CA GLU A 273 -10.01 27.42 1.52
C GLU A 273 -9.39 27.81 2.88
N ALA A 274 -9.10 26.83 3.73
CA ALA A 274 -8.44 27.08 5.01
C ALA A 274 -7.00 27.62 4.84
N LEU A 275 -6.26 27.18 3.80
CA LEU A 275 -4.91 27.68 3.48
C LEU A 275 -4.94 29.13 2.94
N ARG A 276 -6.01 29.53 2.23
CA ARG A 276 -6.22 30.91 1.80
C ARG A 276 -6.41 31.86 2.98
N GLU A 277 -7.18 31.43 3.97
CA GLU A 277 -7.42 32.22 5.18
C GLU A 277 -6.24 32.26 6.14
N LEU A 278 -5.44 31.17 6.17
CA LEU A 278 -4.31 30.98 7.09
C LEU A 278 -3.02 30.65 6.31
N PRO A 279 -2.46 31.63 5.58
CA PRO A 279 -1.35 31.39 4.65
C PRO A 279 -0.05 30.91 5.35
N ALA A 280 0.10 31.13 6.65
CA ALA A 280 1.22 30.58 7.42
C ALA A 280 1.27 29.05 7.41
N VAL A 281 0.13 28.37 7.27
CA VAL A 281 0.05 26.91 7.16
C VAL A 281 0.55 26.42 5.78
N ASN A 282 0.49 27.29 4.74
CA ASN A 282 0.99 27.04 3.38
C ASN A 282 2.36 27.67 3.15
N ALA A 283 3.21 27.76 4.17
CA ALA A 283 4.51 28.37 4.10
C ALA A 283 5.64 27.36 4.33
N GLN A 284 6.87 27.80 4.22
CA GLN A 284 8.08 27.04 4.55
C GLN A 284 9.19 27.97 5.02
N ILE A 285 10.17 27.41 5.75
CA ILE A 285 11.38 28.18 6.13
C ILE A 285 12.42 28.04 5.04
N ASP A 286 12.95 29.19 4.60
CA ASP A 286 14.09 29.28 3.70
C ASP A 286 15.16 30.15 4.35
N GLY A 287 16.19 29.50 4.92
CA GLY A 287 17.22 30.16 5.72
C GLY A 287 16.63 30.90 6.92
N GLU A 288 16.74 32.21 6.94
CA GLU A 288 16.20 33.12 7.97
C GLU A 288 14.86 33.75 7.57
N SER A 289 14.28 33.34 6.44
CA SER A 289 13.04 33.89 5.89
C SER A 289 11.89 32.87 5.93
N ILE A 290 10.66 33.38 5.96
CA ILE A 290 9.45 32.58 5.73
C ILE A 290 9.03 32.81 4.28
N LEU A 291 8.98 31.72 3.49
CA LEU A 291 8.48 31.72 2.13
C LEU A 291 7.00 31.33 2.14
N TYR A 292 6.11 32.24 1.78
CA TYR A 292 4.69 31.99 1.62
C TYR A 292 4.40 31.54 0.19
N ASN A 293 3.75 30.36 0.07
CA ASN A 293 3.34 29.83 -1.23
C ASN A 293 1.96 30.43 -1.60
N ASN A 294 1.91 31.18 -2.70
CA ASN A 294 0.67 31.77 -3.23
C ASN A 294 0.00 30.88 -4.28
N TYR A 295 0.17 29.58 -4.14
CA TYR A 295 -0.41 28.50 -4.96
C TYR A 295 -0.66 27.29 -4.07
N TYR A 296 -1.49 26.35 -4.54
CA TYR A 296 -2.00 25.27 -3.72
C TYR A 296 -1.79 23.90 -4.40
N ASP A 297 -0.56 23.40 -4.30
CA ASP A 297 -0.13 22.09 -4.78
C ASP A 297 -0.24 21.08 -3.63
N ILE A 298 -1.30 20.27 -3.65
CA ILE A 298 -1.65 19.42 -2.52
C ILE A 298 -1.08 18.02 -2.69
N GLY A 299 -0.14 17.64 -1.82
CA GLY A 299 0.34 16.28 -1.70
C GLY A 299 -0.73 15.36 -1.11
N VAL A 300 -0.97 14.22 -1.75
CA VAL A 300 -1.91 13.21 -1.25
C VAL A 300 -1.17 11.92 -1.01
N ALA A 301 -1.12 11.47 0.25
CA ALA A 301 -0.41 10.25 0.61
C ALA A 301 -1.12 9.01 0.05
N VAL A 302 -0.39 8.22 -0.74
CA VAL A 302 -0.87 6.99 -1.38
C VAL A 302 0.00 5.81 -0.97
N ALA A 303 -0.62 4.70 -0.57
CA ALA A 303 0.08 3.46 -0.30
C ALA A 303 0.48 2.76 -1.61
N SER A 304 1.74 2.34 -1.69
CA SER A 304 2.27 1.51 -2.78
C SER A 304 2.98 0.28 -2.21
N GLU A 305 3.30 -0.70 -3.05
CA GLU A 305 4.08 -1.88 -2.66
C GLU A 305 5.47 -1.52 -2.09
N ARG A 306 6.05 -0.40 -2.53
CA ARG A 306 7.36 0.09 -2.06
C ARG A 306 7.28 0.93 -0.78
N GLY A 307 6.06 1.23 -0.30
CA GLY A 307 5.80 2.07 0.87
C GLY A 307 4.85 3.22 0.56
N LEU A 308 4.79 4.19 1.47
CA LEU A 308 3.98 5.39 1.31
C LEU A 308 4.71 6.38 0.40
N VAL A 309 4.00 6.89 -0.62
CA VAL A 309 4.45 7.97 -1.50
C VAL A 309 3.46 9.12 -1.46
N VAL A 310 3.92 10.34 -1.72
CA VAL A 310 3.09 11.56 -1.64
C VAL A 310 3.12 12.28 -2.99
N PRO A 311 2.38 11.79 -4.00
CA PRO A 311 2.22 12.52 -5.24
C PRO A 311 1.41 13.80 -5.04
N VAL A 312 1.60 14.77 -5.95
CA VAL A 312 1.09 16.14 -5.81
C VAL A 312 -0.01 16.40 -6.84
N VAL A 313 -1.16 16.85 -6.35
CA VAL A 313 -2.24 17.41 -7.15
C VAL A 313 -1.94 18.89 -7.35
N ARG A 314 -1.64 19.30 -8.57
CA ARG A 314 -1.27 20.66 -8.94
C ARG A 314 -2.48 21.57 -9.02
N ASP A 315 -2.27 22.85 -8.66
CA ASP A 315 -3.28 23.91 -8.78
C ASP A 315 -4.66 23.50 -8.25
N ALA A 316 -4.69 22.86 -7.06
CA ALA A 316 -5.88 22.23 -6.49
C ALA A 316 -7.04 23.22 -6.26
N ASP A 317 -6.75 24.51 -6.17
CA ASP A 317 -7.72 25.59 -6.08
C ASP A 317 -8.52 25.78 -7.38
N ALA A 318 -7.87 25.64 -8.52
CA ALA A 318 -8.51 25.77 -9.84
C ALA A 318 -9.31 24.51 -10.25
N LEU A 319 -9.04 23.34 -9.66
CA LEU A 319 -9.68 22.09 -10.03
C LEU A 319 -11.09 21.93 -9.45
N SER A 320 -11.99 21.35 -10.22
CA SER A 320 -13.29 20.87 -9.75
C SER A 320 -13.15 19.59 -8.90
N PHE A 321 -14.20 19.21 -8.16
CA PHE A 321 -14.26 17.93 -7.43
C PHE A 321 -13.93 16.72 -8.33
N ALA A 322 -14.44 16.71 -9.56
CA ALA A 322 -14.21 15.61 -10.50
C ALA A 322 -12.77 15.54 -10.99
N GLU A 323 -12.13 16.68 -11.21
CA GLU A 323 -10.72 16.76 -11.63
C GLU A 323 -9.79 16.36 -10.50
N ILE A 324 -10.06 16.76 -9.27
CA ILE A 324 -9.31 16.33 -8.08
C ILE A 324 -9.40 14.81 -7.92
N GLU A 325 -10.60 14.21 -7.94
CA GLU A 325 -10.76 12.75 -7.81
C GLU A 325 -10.09 11.99 -8.96
N ARG A 326 -10.15 12.51 -10.19
CA ARG A 326 -9.47 11.94 -11.36
C ARG A 326 -7.96 12.01 -11.22
N SER A 327 -7.42 13.14 -10.81
CA SER A 327 -5.99 13.33 -10.57
C SER A 327 -5.48 12.36 -9.50
N ILE A 328 -6.19 12.27 -8.36
CA ILE A 328 -5.84 11.34 -7.28
C ILE A 328 -5.90 9.88 -7.76
N ALA A 329 -6.94 9.50 -8.52
CA ALA A 329 -7.08 8.14 -9.04
C ALA A 329 -5.94 7.79 -10.02
N ASP A 330 -5.58 8.70 -10.94
CA ASP A 330 -4.47 8.52 -11.87
C ASP A 330 -3.13 8.39 -11.13
N LEU A 331 -2.83 9.31 -10.22
CA LEU A 331 -1.63 9.26 -9.40
C LEU A 331 -1.54 7.97 -8.58
N ALA A 332 -2.66 7.48 -8.03
CA ALA A 332 -2.70 6.21 -7.30
C ALA A 332 -2.45 4.99 -8.21
N VAL A 333 -2.95 5.00 -9.45
CA VAL A 333 -2.66 3.95 -10.43
C VAL A 333 -1.18 3.98 -10.83
N ARG A 334 -0.64 5.17 -11.12
CA ARG A 334 0.78 5.33 -11.46
C ARG A 334 1.70 4.95 -10.30
N ALA A 335 1.32 5.24 -9.06
CA ALA A 335 2.04 4.81 -7.86
C ALA A 335 2.14 3.28 -7.75
N ARG A 336 1.01 2.56 -7.92
CA ARG A 336 0.98 1.09 -7.90
C ARG A 336 1.80 0.48 -9.03
N ASN A 337 1.75 1.09 -10.23
CA ASN A 337 2.46 0.62 -11.42
C ASN A 337 3.91 1.10 -11.50
N LYS A 338 4.43 1.75 -10.45
CA LYS A 338 5.82 2.27 -10.40
C LYS A 338 6.14 3.27 -11.52
N ARG A 339 5.15 4.05 -11.96
CA ARG A 339 5.24 5.02 -13.08
C ARG A 339 5.19 6.49 -12.62
N LEU A 340 5.30 6.75 -11.31
CA LEU A 340 5.43 8.12 -10.83
C LEU A 340 6.79 8.69 -11.23
N THR A 341 6.76 9.93 -11.70
CA THR A 341 7.96 10.71 -12.05
C THR A 341 8.45 11.50 -10.82
N VAL A 342 9.64 12.09 -10.91
CA VAL A 342 10.16 12.98 -9.87
C VAL A 342 9.27 14.21 -9.73
N ASP A 343 8.76 14.74 -10.86
CA ASP A 343 7.84 15.87 -10.86
C ASP A 343 6.53 15.59 -10.13
N ASP A 344 6.01 14.37 -10.24
CA ASP A 344 4.80 13.98 -9.48
C ASP A 344 4.99 14.02 -7.97
N LEU A 345 6.23 13.91 -7.48
CA LEU A 345 6.56 13.77 -6.06
C LEU A 345 7.20 15.03 -5.45
N SER A 346 7.42 16.08 -6.24
CA SER A 346 8.12 17.30 -5.81
C SER A 346 7.19 18.51 -5.81
N GLY A 347 7.57 19.59 -5.12
CA GLY A 347 6.94 20.92 -5.21
C GLY A 347 5.57 21.05 -4.52
N GLY A 348 5.09 20.05 -3.78
CA GLY A 348 3.86 20.19 -3.01
C GLY A 348 4.01 21.19 -1.86
N THR A 349 2.96 21.96 -1.57
CA THR A 349 2.97 23.01 -0.54
C THR A 349 2.33 22.58 0.78
N PHE A 350 1.41 21.64 0.73
CA PHE A 350 0.69 21.06 1.87
C PHE A 350 0.40 19.58 1.59
N THR A 351 0.29 18.75 2.62
CA THR A 351 0.02 17.33 2.46
C THR A 351 -1.23 16.88 3.20
N ILE A 352 -2.02 16.00 2.57
CA ILE A 352 -3.13 15.30 3.22
C ILE A 352 -2.80 13.80 3.24
N THR A 353 -2.88 13.19 4.42
CA THR A 353 -2.68 11.74 4.60
C THR A 353 -3.92 11.10 5.22
N ASN A 354 -4.31 9.92 4.72
CA ASN A 354 -5.49 9.21 5.20
C ASN A 354 -5.09 7.86 5.83
N GLY A 355 -4.94 7.86 7.16
CA GLY A 355 -4.72 6.64 7.95
C GLY A 355 -6.00 5.84 8.23
N GLY A 356 -7.17 6.45 7.99
CA GLY A 356 -8.48 5.83 8.25
C GLY A 356 -8.77 4.61 7.39
N VAL A 357 -8.20 4.55 6.18
CA VAL A 357 -8.30 3.38 5.29
C VAL A 357 -7.62 2.12 5.88
N PHE A 358 -6.71 2.29 6.83
CA PHE A 358 -6.05 1.22 7.57
C PHE A 358 -6.63 1.01 8.97
N GLY A 359 -7.70 1.75 9.33
CA GLY A 359 -8.35 1.66 10.63
C GLY A 359 -7.72 2.52 11.74
N SER A 360 -6.82 3.47 11.41
CA SER A 360 -6.23 4.36 12.40
C SER A 360 -7.29 5.24 13.06
N LEU A 361 -7.36 5.22 14.39
CA LEU A 361 -8.22 6.11 15.16
C LEU A 361 -7.65 7.52 15.24
N LEU A 362 -6.34 7.63 15.49
CA LEU A 362 -5.63 8.87 15.73
C LEU A 362 -4.14 8.66 15.46
N SER A 363 -3.47 9.65 14.87
CA SER A 363 -2.02 9.66 14.67
C SER A 363 -1.48 11.08 14.61
N THR A 364 -0.17 11.23 14.79
CA THR A 364 0.58 12.47 14.64
C THR A 364 1.45 12.35 13.39
N PRO A 365 0.95 12.70 12.18
CA PRO A 365 1.70 12.53 10.95
C PRO A 365 2.94 13.45 10.92
N ILE A 366 3.99 13.03 10.24
CA ILE A 366 5.21 13.84 10.04
C ILE A 366 5.03 14.65 8.76
N PRO A 367 5.16 15.99 8.78
CA PRO A 367 5.09 16.81 7.58
C PRO A 367 6.15 16.41 6.54
N ASN A 368 5.80 16.56 5.27
CA ASN A 368 6.73 16.31 4.17
C ASN A 368 7.63 17.53 4.00
N TYR A 369 8.88 17.45 4.47
CA TYR A 369 9.83 18.55 4.39
C TYR A 369 9.99 19.07 2.94
N PRO A 370 9.98 20.40 2.69
CA PRO A 370 10.04 21.53 3.64
C PRO A 370 8.67 22.13 4.05
N GLN A 371 7.56 21.47 3.78
CA GLN A 371 6.21 21.95 4.09
C GLN A 371 6.03 22.24 5.59
N ALA A 372 5.30 23.36 5.88
CA ALA A 372 5.01 23.74 7.26
C ALA A 372 4.05 22.75 7.96
N ALA A 373 3.16 22.09 7.23
CA ALA A 373 2.10 21.30 7.88
C ALA A 373 1.61 20.11 7.04
N ILE A 374 0.90 19.21 7.73
CA ILE A 374 0.23 18.03 7.16
C ILE A 374 -1.10 17.79 7.89
N LEU A 375 -2.15 17.54 7.11
CA LEU A 375 -3.46 17.12 7.61
C LEU A 375 -3.56 15.58 7.62
N GLY A 376 -3.82 15.00 8.79
CA GLY A 376 -4.11 13.58 8.98
C GLY A 376 -5.61 13.33 9.09
N MET A 377 -6.13 12.47 8.23
CA MET A 377 -7.49 11.95 8.30
C MET A 377 -7.48 10.56 8.92
N HIS A 378 -8.53 10.22 9.66
CA HIS A 378 -8.63 8.95 10.36
C HIS A 378 -9.95 8.21 10.05
N THR A 379 -10.17 7.09 10.72
CA THR A 379 -11.35 6.25 10.47
C THR A 379 -12.63 6.97 10.87
N ILE A 380 -13.70 6.80 10.08
CA ILE A 380 -15.04 7.25 10.41
C ILE A 380 -15.69 6.19 11.31
N GLN A 381 -16.09 6.59 12.51
CA GLN A 381 -16.73 5.69 13.47
C GLN A 381 -18.07 6.27 13.95
N LYS A 382 -19.09 5.43 14.07
CA LYS A 382 -20.34 5.83 14.71
C LYS A 382 -20.12 5.97 16.20
N ARG A 383 -20.40 7.17 16.74
CA ARG A 383 -20.21 7.51 18.15
C ARG A 383 -21.42 8.23 18.70
N PRO A 384 -21.72 8.06 20.01
CA PRO A 384 -22.66 8.91 20.70
C PRO A 384 -22.04 10.30 20.88
N VAL A 385 -22.74 11.32 20.42
CA VAL A 385 -22.38 12.75 20.58
C VAL A 385 -23.58 13.53 21.06
N VAL A 386 -23.34 14.66 21.71
CA VAL A 386 -24.40 15.55 22.15
C VAL A 386 -24.70 16.58 21.05
N VAL A 387 -25.92 16.61 20.56
CA VAL A 387 -26.41 17.59 19.61
C VAL A 387 -27.75 18.16 20.15
N ASN A 388 -27.83 19.45 20.35
CA ASN A 388 -29.02 20.15 20.94
C ASN A 388 -29.49 19.46 22.22
N ASP A 389 -28.55 19.20 23.14
CA ASP A 389 -28.77 18.57 24.45
C ASP A 389 -29.33 17.14 24.41
N ALA A 390 -29.31 16.48 23.24
CA ALA A 390 -29.70 15.08 23.06
C ALA A 390 -28.50 14.23 22.65
N ILE A 391 -28.42 12.99 23.19
CA ILE A 391 -27.42 12.03 22.76
C ILE A 391 -27.88 11.40 21.43
N VAL A 392 -27.10 11.62 20.37
CA VAL A 392 -27.37 11.09 19.04
C VAL A 392 -26.17 10.29 18.52
N ILE A 393 -26.40 9.33 17.61
CA ILE A 393 -25.34 8.60 16.96
C ILE A 393 -24.94 9.33 15.68
N ARG A 394 -23.66 9.72 15.58
CA ARG A 394 -23.08 10.41 14.41
C ARG A 394 -21.83 9.67 13.90
N PRO A 395 -21.60 9.68 12.58
CA PRO A 395 -20.34 9.22 12.00
C PRO A 395 -19.25 10.27 12.23
N MET A 396 -18.39 10.05 13.21
CA MET A 396 -17.35 10.99 13.63
C MET A 396 -15.99 10.59 13.04
N MET A 397 -15.21 11.58 12.63
CA MET A 397 -13.82 11.43 12.19
C MET A 397 -12.91 12.32 13.03
N TYR A 398 -11.81 11.79 13.56
CA TYR A 398 -10.72 12.62 14.04
C TYR A 398 -9.87 13.11 12.87
N VAL A 399 -9.48 14.37 12.96
CA VAL A 399 -8.45 14.98 12.09
C VAL A 399 -7.33 15.52 12.94
N ALA A 400 -6.13 15.46 12.41
CA ALA A 400 -4.92 15.96 13.05
C ALA A 400 -4.21 16.94 12.12
N LEU A 401 -3.75 18.07 12.65
CA LEU A 401 -2.81 18.93 11.96
C LEU A 401 -1.48 18.89 12.69
N THR A 402 -0.45 18.32 12.05
CA THR A 402 0.92 18.49 12.52
C THR A 402 1.54 19.65 11.76
N TYR A 403 2.20 20.55 12.47
CA TYR A 403 2.73 21.79 11.92
C TYR A 403 4.06 22.18 12.57
N ASP A 404 4.83 22.99 11.86
CA ASP A 404 6.06 23.59 12.39
C ASP A 404 5.73 24.81 13.23
N HIS A 405 5.90 24.69 14.55
CA HIS A 405 5.56 25.73 15.51
C HIS A 405 6.48 26.98 15.41
N ARG A 406 7.49 26.94 14.59
CA ARG A 406 8.31 28.11 14.27
C ARG A 406 7.60 29.07 13.30
N ILE A 407 6.63 28.56 12.52
CA ILE A 407 5.86 29.32 11.52
C ILE A 407 4.41 29.50 11.97
N VAL A 408 3.79 28.42 12.44
CA VAL A 408 2.37 28.37 12.81
C VAL A 408 2.25 28.29 14.32
N ASP A 409 1.49 29.17 14.93
CA ASP A 409 1.20 29.10 16.35
C ASP A 409 -0.03 28.22 16.66
N GLY A 410 -0.31 28.04 17.96
CA GLY A 410 -1.42 27.20 18.39
C GLY A 410 -2.78 27.75 17.97
N GLN A 411 -2.96 29.09 17.93
CA GLN A 411 -4.20 29.73 17.49
C GLN A 411 -4.43 29.47 15.99
N GLY A 412 -3.42 29.71 15.15
CA GLY A 412 -3.50 29.48 13.71
C GLY A 412 -3.79 28.03 13.37
N ALA A 413 -3.11 27.08 14.04
CA ALA A 413 -3.30 25.66 13.83
C ALA A 413 -4.72 25.17 14.22
N VAL A 414 -5.23 25.64 15.37
CA VAL A 414 -6.60 25.30 15.80
C VAL A 414 -7.63 25.95 14.88
N SER A 415 -7.46 27.22 14.51
CA SER A 415 -8.35 27.91 13.56
C SER A 415 -8.41 27.21 12.21
N PHE A 416 -7.28 26.70 11.71
CA PHE A 416 -7.23 25.91 10.48
C PHE A 416 -8.11 24.65 10.57
N LEU A 417 -7.98 23.87 11.65
CA LEU A 417 -8.82 22.68 11.84
C LEU A 417 -10.30 23.01 12.07
N VAL A 418 -10.59 24.12 12.74
CA VAL A 418 -11.99 24.61 12.92
C VAL A 418 -12.58 24.98 11.57
N ARG A 419 -11.80 25.64 10.69
CA ARG A 419 -12.27 25.95 9.33
C ARG A 419 -12.51 24.70 8.51
N ILE A 420 -11.60 23.73 8.51
CA ILE A 420 -11.81 22.41 7.88
C ILE A 420 -13.10 21.76 8.39
N LYS A 421 -13.30 21.73 9.72
CA LYS A 421 -14.49 21.19 10.35
C LYS A 421 -15.77 21.87 9.82
N GLN A 422 -15.83 23.19 9.81
CA GLN A 422 -16.97 23.95 9.32
C GLN A 422 -17.32 23.62 7.86
N LEU A 423 -16.31 23.55 6.99
CA LEU A 423 -16.49 23.27 5.57
C LEU A 423 -16.91 21.81 5.27
N ILE A 424 -16.53 20.86 6.12
CA ILE A 424 -16.92 19.45 5.98
C ILE A 424 -18.29 19.18 6.62
N GLU A 425 -18.59 19.81 7.77
CA GLU A 425 -19.90 19.67 8.44
C GLU A 425 -21.02 20.42 7.71
N ASP A 426 -20.65 21.46 6.93
CA ASP A 426 -21.56 22.25 6.08
C ASP A 426 -20.94 22.41 4.67
N PRO A 427 -21.00 21.37 3.82
CA PRO A 427 -20.32 21.38 2.51
C PRO A 427 -20.92 22.37 1.50
N GLU A 428 -22.08 22.95 1.77
CA GLU A 428 -22.67 24.01 0.94
C GLU A 428 -21.81 25.28 0.96
N ARG A 429 -21.06 25.51 2.04
CA ARG A 429 -20.08 26.61 2.14
C ARG A 429 -18.97 26.51 1.09
N LEU A 430 -18.54 25.28 0.71
CA LEU A 430 -17.56 25.07 -0.35
C LEU A 430 -18.08 25.48 -1.73
N LEU A 431 -19.40 25.46 -1.93
CA LEU A 431 -20.03 25.89 -3.18
C LEU A 431 -20.26 27.39 -3.25
N LEU A 432 -20.45 28.01 -2.08
CA LEU A 432 -20.76 29.44 -1.93
C LEU A 432 -19.53 30.29 -1.63
N GLU A 433 -18.38 29.64 -1.39
CA GLU A 433 -17.10 30.28 -1.02
C GLU A 433 -17.24 31.20 0.21
N VAL A 434 -17.96 30.73 1.29
CA VAL A 434 -18.24 31.48 2.54
C VAL A 434 -17.87 30.72 3.80
#